data_7f1dbf6fb17e16764f29a875799af665
#
_entry.id   7f1dbf6fb17e16764f29a875799af665
#
_cell.length_a   1.000
_cell.length_b   1.000
_cell.length_c   1.000
_cell.angle_alpha   90.00
_cell.angle_beta   90.00
_cell.angle_gamma   90.00
#
_symmetry.space_group_name_H-M   'P 1'
#
loop_
_entity.id
_entity.type
_entity.pdbx_description
1 polymer ?
#
loop_
_entity_poly.entity_id
_entity_poly.type
_entity_poly.pdbx_seq_one_letter_code
_entity_poly.pdbx_strand_id
1 'polypeptide(L)'
;MNTAIVINLNYEQCGYELCSSYWQLIQDVMESAGFIKNNRMFLSNLPQDEAYEVARWVIGQLDEHSRNHRYSLIQSIRDFYGLDYRKLVNLMTPPDQSIEVAFIDPGLDARWAELVAA
;
A
#
# COMPACT_ATOMS: atom_id res chain seq x y z
N MET A 1 4.43 -9.51 -11.78
CA MET A 1 3.96 -9.51 -10.40
C MET A 1 2.47 -9.23 -10.36
N ASN A 2 1.75 -10.01 -9.59
CA ASN A 2 0.28 -10.04 -9.69
C ASN A 2 -0.44 -9.37 -8.52
N THR A 3 0.24 -9.17 -7.41
CA THR A 3 -0.39 -8.67 -6.18
C THR A 3 0.41 -7.51 -5.62
N ALA A 4 -0.28 -6.47 -5.19
CA ALA A 4 0.33 -5.34 -4.50
C ALA A 4 -0.31 -5.16 -3.13
N ILE A 5 0.52 -4.84 -2.14
CA ILE A 5 0.10 -4.48 -0.80
C ILE A 5 0.46 -3.01 -0.59
N VAL A 6 -0.51 -2.22 -0.17
CA VAL A 6 -0.31 -0.80 0.12
C VAL A 6 -0.40 -0.58 1.62
N ILE A 7 0.61 0.08 2.16
CA ILE A 7 0.67 0.43 3.59
C ILE A 7 1.02 1.90 3.70
N ASN A 8 0.14 2.67 4.30
CA ASN A 8 0.37 4.08 4.59
C ASN A 8 0.29 4.32 6.09
N LEU A 9 1.28 5.01 6.63
CA LEU A 9 1.34 5.35 8.04
C LEU A 9 0.74 6.72 8.30
N ASN A 10 0.22 6.92 9.51
CA ASN A 10 -0.39 8.19 9.90
C ASN A 10 0.65 9.09 10.58
N TYR A 11 1.42 9.78 9.77
CA TYR A 11 2.48 10.70 10.23
C TYR A 11 1.93 11.86 11.06
N GLU A 12 0.73 12.30 10.76
CA GLU A 12 0.11 13.40 11.51
C GLU A 12 -0.19 13.02 12.96
N GLN A 13 -0.68 11.80 13.17
CA GLN A 13 -1.05 11.34 14.51
C GLN A 13 0.15 10.87 15.31
N CYS A 14 1.06 10.12 14.70
CA CYS A 14 2.10 9.39 15.42
C CYS A 14 3.46 10.06 15.37
N GLY A 15 3.65 11.02 14.51
CA GLY A 15 4.89 11.76 14.34
C GLY A 15 5.87 11.12 13.37
N TYR A 16 6.77 11.93 12.86
CA TYR A 16 7.72 11.53 11.83
C TYR A 16 8.70 10.45 12.32
N GLU A 17 9.24 10.63 13.51
CA GLU A 17 10.28 9.71 14.02
C GLU A 17 9.75 8.29 14.20
N LEU A 18 8.60 8.15 14.86
CA LEU A 18 8.00 6.84 15.10
C LEU A 18 7.57 6.17 13.80
N CYS A 19 6.90 6.92 12.93
CA CYS A 19 6.45 6.39 11.64
C CYS A 19 7.63 6.01 10.74
N SER A 20 8.70 6.79 10.74
CA SER A 20 9.89 6.44 9.96
C SER A 20 10.55 5.16 10.47
N SER A 21 10.61 4.97 11.78
CA SER A 21 11.12 3.74 12.39
C SER A 21 10.24 2.54 12.01
N TYR A 22 8.93 2.68 12.09
CA TYR A 22 8.01 1.62 11.69
C TYR A 22 8.09 1.32 10.21
N TRP A 23 8.22 2.35 9.38
CA TRP A 23 8.34 2.16 7.94
C TRP A 23 9.59 1.34 7.60
N GLN A 24 10.70 1.63 8.25
CA GLN A 24 11.94 0.86 8.04
C GLN A 24 11.76 -0.60 8.44
N LEU A 25 11.12 -0.87 9.58
CA LEU A 25 10.83 -2.24 10.03
C LEU A 25 9.91 -2.97 9.04
N ILE A 26 8.86 -2.29 8.59
CA ILE A 26 7.93 -2.86 7.60
C ILE A 26 8.67 -3.24 6.33
N GLN A 27 9.50 -2.34 5.80
CA GLN A 27 10.28 -2.63 4.60
C GLN A 27 11.17 -3.84 4.79
N ASP A 28 11.92 -3.90 5.87
CA ASP A 28 12.89 -4.97 6.11
C ASP A 28 12.18 -6.33 6.21
N VAL A 29 11.08 -6.40 6.94
CA VAL A 29 10.37 -7.67 7.13
C VAL A 29 9.59 -8.07 5.88
N MET A 30 8.96 -7.13 5.19
CA MET A 30 8.25 -7.42 3.94
C MET A 30 9.23 -7.90 2.86
N GLU A 31 10.39 -7.29 2.73
CA GLU A 31 11.40 -7.74 1.79
C GLU A 31 11.91 -9.15 2.16
N SER A 32 12.12 -9.42 3.45
CA SER A 32 12.50 -10.75 3.92
C SER A 32 11.43 -11.79 3.63
N ALA A 33 10.17 -11.39 3.60
CA ALA A 33 9.06 -12.26 3.27
C ALA A 33 8.85 -12.46 1.75
N GLY A 34 9.71 -11.85 0.93
CA GLY A 34 9.70 -12.04 -0.52
C GLY A 34 8.99 -10.95 -1.32
N PHE A 35 8.52 -9.90 -0.67
CA PHE A 35 7.94 -8.76 -1.39
C PHE A 35 9.01 -7.87 -1.98
N ILE A 36 8.70 -7.25 -3.11
CA ILE A 36 9.56 -6.24 -3.74
C ILE A 36 8.92 -4.88 -3.54
N LYS A 37 9.65 -3.98 -2.90
CA LYS A 37 9.18 -2.62 -2.67
C LYS A 37 9.22 -1.80 -3.95
N ASN A 38 8.13 -1.13 -4.25
CA ASN A 38 8.02 -0.15 -5.32
C ASN A 38 7.27 1.07 -4.79
N ASN A 39 8.00 2.11 -4.41
CA ASN A 39 7.48 3.29 -3.72
C ASN A 39 6.79 2.89 -2.40
N ARG A 40 5.48 3.03 -2.31
CA ARG A 40 4.70 2.67 -1.11
C ARG A 40 3.97 1.34 -1.25
N MET A 41 4.25 0.60 -2.30
CA MET A 41 3.66 -0.69 -2.54
C MET A 41 4.68 -1.80 -2.35
N PHE A 42 4.20 -2.95 -1.93
CA PHE A 42 4.98 -4.17 -1.86
C PHE A 42 4.39 -5.16 -2.84
N LEU A 43 5.18 -5.56 -3.82
CA LEU A 43 4.73 -6.40 -4.92
C LEU A 43 5.09 -7.86 -4.66
N SER A 44 4.22 -8.77 -5.09
CA SER A 44 4.42 -10.20 -4.94
C SER A 44 3.92 -10.96 -6.16
N ASN A 45 4.58 -12.09 -6.44
CA ASN A 45 4.13 -13.08 -7.43
C ASN A 45 3.18 -14.13 -6.82
N LEU A 46 3.00 -14.13 -5.52
CA LEU A 46 2.10 -15.05 -4.86
C LEU A 46 0.65 -14.78 -5.30
N PRO A 47 -0.21 -15.80 -5.27
CA PRO A 47 -1.64 -15.60 -5.40
C PRO A 47 -2.13 -14.60 -4.36
N GLN A 48 -3.17 -13.84 -4.69
CA GLN A 48 -3.66 -12.76 -3.82
C GLN A 48 -3.91 -13.21 -2.39
N ASP A 49 -4.61 -14.31 -2.21
CA ASP A 49 -4.95 -14.80 -0.87
C ASP A 49 -3.71 -15.09 -0.03
N GLU A 50 -2.72 -15.72 -0.63
CA GLU A 50 -1.47 -16.03 0.07
C GLU A 50 -0.68 -14.75 0.40
N ALA A 51 -0.58 -13.83 -0.55
CA ALA A 51 0.11 -12.57 -0.34
C ALA A 51 -0.55 -11.75 0.79
N TYR A 52 -1.88 -11.73 0.83
CA TYR A 52 -2.62 -11.03 1.87
C TYR A 52 -2.40 -11.65 3.25
N GLU A 53 -2.38 -12.97 3.33
CA GLU A 53 -2.10 -13.67 4.59
C GLU A 53 -0.70 -13.38 5.11
N VAL A 54 0.30 -13.42 4.23
CA VAL A 54 1.68 -13.10 4.60
C VAL A 54 1.78 -11.66 5.10
N ALA A 55 1.16 -10.72 4.39
CA ALA A 55 1.16 -9.32 4.80
C ALA A 55 0.49 -9.11 6.15
N ARG A 56 -0.66 -9.73 6.40
CA ARG A 56 -1.33 -9.68 7.70
C ARG A 56 -0.47 -10.26 8.81
N TRP A 57 0.19 -11.37 8.54
CA TRP A 57 1.08 -12.00 9.52
C TRP A 57 2.25 -11.09 9.87
N VAL A 58 2.90 -10.50 8.88
CA VAL A 58 4.02 -9.57 9.08
C VAL A 58 3.58 -8.40 9.97
N ILE A 59 2.47 -7.75 9.60
CA ILE A 59 1.97 -6.60 10.36
C ILE A 59 1.59 -7.01 11.78
N GLY A 60 0.95 -8.16 11.94
CA GLY A 60 0.59 -8.66 13.28
C GLY A 60 1.79 -8.92 14.17
N GLN A 61 2.87 -9.50 13.62
CA GLN A 61 4.11 -9.75 14.37
C GLN A 61 4.78 -8.43 14.78
N LEU A 62 4.87 -7.49 13.87
CA LEU A 62 5.46 -6.18 14.17
C LEU A 62 4.61 -5.41 15.19
N ASP A 63 3.30 -5.53 15.12
CA ASP A 63 2.41 -4.92 16.11
C ASP A 63 2.66 -5.45 17.51
N GLU A 64 2.80 -6.77 17.68
CA GLU A 64 3.10 -7.37 18.98
C GLU A 64 4.40 -6.82 19.56
N HIS A 65 5.43 -6.68 18.77
CA HIS A 65 6.71 -6.15 19.23
C HIS A 65 6.66 -4.65 19.55
N SER A 66 5.67 -3.94 19.05
CA SER A 66 5.55 -2.49 19.23
C SER A 66 4.56 -2.05 20.30
N ARG A 67 3.96 -2.97 21.06
CA ARG A 67 2.91 -2.67 22.03
C ARG A 67 3.33 -1.75 23.18
N ASN A 68 4.63 -1.72 23.47
CA ASN A 68 5.17 -0.86 24.53
C ASN A 68 5.42 0.58 24.08
N HIS A 69 5.25 0.89 22.80
CA HIS A 69 5.37 2.23 22.30
C HIS A 69 4.09 3.03 22.52
N ARG A 70 4.20 4.35 22.51
CA ARG A 70 3.05 5.25 22.67
C ARG A 70 1.92 4.90 21.69
N TYR A 71 2.28 4.57 20.46
CA TYR A 71 1.38 4.03 19.45
C TYR A 71 1.96 2.72 18.96
N SER A 72 1.16 1.65 18.97
CA SER A 72 1.55 0.39 18.35
C SER A 72 1.60 0.54 16.83
N LEU A 73 2.16 -0.45 16.15
CA LEU A 73 2.24 -0.42 14.69
C LEU A 73 0.84 -0.28 14.08
N ILE A 74 -0.12 -1.09 14.51
CA ILE A 74 -1.49 -1.03 13.96
C ILE A 74 -2.14 0.32 14.21
N GLN A 75 -1.93 0.92 15.37
CA GLN A 75 -2.43 2.26 15.68
C GLN A 75 -1.80 3.33 14.79
N SER A 76 -0.63 3.08 14.25
CA SER A 76 0.10 4.00 13.38
C SER A 76 -0.23 3.83 11.90
N ILE A 77 -0.98 2.82 11.53
CA ILE A 77 -1.38 2.56 10.15
C ILE A 77 -2.64 3.35 9.83
N ARG A 78 -2.58 4.12 8.74
CA ARG A 78 -3.76 4.79 8.18
C ARG A 78 -4.45 3.92 7.14
N ASP A 79 -3.68 3.30 6.26
CA ASP A 79 -4.20 2.48 5.17
C ASP A 79 -3.41 1.18 5.07
N PHE A 80 -4.12 0.07 4.97
CA PHE A 80 -3.51 -1.25 4.77
C PHE A 80 -4.47 -2.07 3.90
N TYR A 81 -4.14 -2.20 2.62
CA TYR A 81 -4.99 -2.94 1.69
C TYR A 81 -4.16 -3.61 0.60
N GLY A 82 -4.77 -4.59 -0.02
CA GLY A 82 -4.18 -5.29 -1.16
C GLY A 82 -4.98 -5.03 -2.42
N LEU A 83 -4.30 -5.15 -3.56
CA LEU A 83 -4.96 -5.02 -4.85
C LEU A 83 -4.32 -5.96 -5.89
N ASP A 84 -5.09 -6.23 -6.94
CA ASP A 84 -4.63 -6.99 -8.07
C ASP A 84 -3.80 -6.07 -8.98
N TYR A 85 -2.48 -6.23 -8.92
CA TYR A 85 -1.55 -5.39 -9.67
C TYR A 85 -1.71 -5.52 -11.18
N ARG A 86 -2.28 -6.63 -11.66
CA ARG A 86 -2.54 -6.83 -13.09
C ARG A 86 -3.59 -5.86 -13.64
N LYS A 87 -4.41 -5.29 -12.76
CA LYS A 87 -5.47 -4.34 -13.14
C LYS A 87 -5.02 -2.89 -13.09
N LEU A 88 -3.78 -2.63 -12.69
CA LEU A 88 -3.24 -1.28 -12.67
C LEU A 88 -2.85 -0.85 -14.08
N VAL A 89 -3.23 0.37 -14.43
CA VAL A 89 -2.90 0.97 -15.72
C VAL A 89 -1.79 1.98 -15.52
N ASN A 90 -0.71 1.83 -16.27
CA ASN A 90 0.35 2.81 -16.28
C ASN A 90 -0.02 3.96 -17.23
N LEU A 91 -0.37 5.11 -16.66
CA LEU A 91 -0.81 6.27 -17.43
C LEU A 91 0.31 6.94 -18.20
N MET A 92 1.56 6.58 -17.94
CA MET A 92 2.71 7.05 -18.72
C MET A 92 2.88 6.29 -20.04
N THR A 93 2.24 5.15 -20.16
CA THR A 93 2.25 4.35 -21.37
C THR A 93 1.05 4.73 -22.25
N PRO A 94 1.21 4.91 -23.57
CA PRO A 94 0.07 5.17 -24.44
C PRO A 94 -1.00 4.10 -24.28
N PRO A 95 -2.27 4.47 -24.32
CA PRO A 95 -3.34 3.50 -24.13
C PRO A 95 -3.29 2.43 -25.22
N ASP A 96 -3.18 1.18 -24.81
CA ASP A 96 -3.43 0.06 -25.67
C ASP A 96 -4.95 -0.07 -25.86
N GLN A 97 -5.39 -0.66 -26.94
CA GLN A 97 -6.80 -0.72 -27.35
C GLN A 97 -7.70 -1.49 -26.37
N SER A 98 -7.11 -2.12 -25.38
CA SER A 98 -7.81 -2.92 -24.39
C SER A 98 -8.07 -2.22 -23.06
N ILE A 99 -7.99 -0.89 -23.02
CA ILE A 99 -8.23 -0.18 -21.76
C ILE A 99 -9.69 -0.28 -21.39
N GLU A 100 -9.92 -1.06 -20.35
CA GLU A 100 -11.20 -1.04 -19.67
C GLU A 100 -11.27 0.21 -18.80
N VAL A 101 -12.15 1.12 -19.16
CA VAL A 101 -12.46 2.33 -18.41
C VAL A 101 -13.36 2.00 -17.21
N ALA A 102 -13.26 0.77 -16.69
CA ALA A 102 -14.15 0.25 -15.65
C ALA A 102 -13.90 0.86 -14.26
N PHE A 103 -12.96 1.79 -14.14
CA PHE A 103 -12.56 2.35 -12.85
C PHE A 103 -12.82 3.84 -12.72
N ILE A 104 -13.54 4.44 -13.62
CA ILE A 104 -13.84 5.86 -13.49
C ILE A 104 -14.99 6.02 -12.52
N ASP A 105 -14.65 6.33 -11.27
CA ASP A 105 -15.59 6.85 -10.32
C ASP A 105 -16.05 8.23 -10.83
N PRO A 106 -17.36 8.44 -11.08
CA PRO A 106 -17.85 9.75 -11.53
C PRO A 106 -17.45 10.90 -10.61
N GLY A 107 -17.34 10.64 -9.31
CA GLY A 107 -16.85 11.64 -8.36
C GLY A 107 -15.38 11.98 -8.52
N LEU A 108 -14.56 11.03 -8.94
CA LEU A 108 -13.15 11.25 -9.23
C LEU A 108 -12.97 12.08 -10.49
N ASP A 109 -13.76 11.80 -11.52
CA ASP A 109 -13.75 12.58 -12.76
C ASP A 109 -14.11 14.04 -12.54
N ALA A 110 -15.14 14.30 -11.72
CA ALA A 110 -15.52 15.66 -11.40
C ALA A 110 -14.41 16.41 -10.66
N ARG A 111 -13.76 15.76 -9.71
CA ARG A 111 -12.62 16.33 -8.97
C ARG A 111 -11.41 16.57 -9.85
N TRP A 112 -11.15 15.66 -10.76
CA TRP A 112 -10.06 15.79 -11.69
C TRP A 112 -10.29 16.97 -12.65
N ALA A 113 -11.50 17.10 -13.16
CA ALA A 113 -11.87 18.23 -14.03
C ALA A 113 -11.70 19.57 -13.30
N GLU A 114 -12.05 19.67 -12.04
CA GLU A 114 -11.82 20.87 -11.22
C GLU A 114 -10.33 21.18 -11.07
N LEU A 115 -9.50 20.18 -10.81
CA LEU A 115 -8.05 20.35 -10.65
C LEU A 115 -7.39 20.82 -11.94
N VAL A 116 -7.84 20.33 -13.07
CA VAL A 116 -7.28 20.69 -14.38
C VAL A 116 -7.79 22.05 -14.83
N ALA A 117 -8.99 22.45 -14.44
CA ALA A 117 -9.57 23.74 -14.77
C ALA A 117 -9.04 24.88 -13.90
N ALA A 118 -8.41 24.58 -12.78
CA ALA A 118 -7.76 25.56 -11.92
C ALA A 118 -6.37 25.85 -12.48
#